data_dd3ec247121adfcd2f30c8cd25043844
#
_entry.id   dd3ec247121adfcd2f30c8cd25043844
#
_cell.length_a   1.000
_cell.length_b   1.000
_cell.length_c   1.000
_cell.angle_alpha   90.00
_cell.angle_beta   90.00
_cell.angle_gamma   90.00
#
_symmetry.space_group_name_H-M   'P 1'
#
loop_
_entity.id
_entity.type
_entity.pdbx_description
1 polymer ?
#
loop_
_entity_poly.entity_id
_entity_poly.type
_entity_poly.pdbx_seq_one_letter_code
_entity_poly.pdbx_strand_id
1 'polypeptide(L)'
;MREHHHPPHREHGDSHEIFERRPGRERGGRGPRVFAPGDLKLLLLALIAEQPCHGYDLIRQIESMFDGAYSPSPGVIYPTLTFLEESEMIQGDAEGGKKRYSVTDAGRLSLQEQAIALDGVRMRIEVSKRSLRGHDRPAEIHEAVHNLRHALEPGPSDAVLYP
;
A
#
# COMPACT_ATOMS: atom_id res chain seq x y z
N MET A 1 -35.52 39.61 42.05
CA MET A 1 -35.29 39.32 41.55
C MET A 1 -34.46 39.08 40.86
N ARG A 2 -34.08 38.65 40.42
CA ARG A 2 -33.27 38.47 39.77
C ARG A 2 -32.85 37.65 39.06
N GLU A 3 -32.61 37.33 38.45
CA GLU A 3 -32.37 36.67 37.69
C GLU A 3 -31.27 36.31 37.32
N HIS A 4 -30.88 35.73 36.87
CA HIS A 4 -29.91 35.40 36.47
C HIS A 4 -29.75 34.84 35.45
N HIS A 5 -29.50 34.67 34.90
CA HIS A 5 -29.33 34.22 33.89
C HIS A 5 -28.19 33.68 33.74
N HIS A 6 -27.89 33.03 33.05
CA HIS A 6 -26.82 32.49 32.81
C HIS A 6 -26.46 32.47 31.61
N PRO A 7 -25.76 32.28 31.23
CA PRO A 7 -25.16 32.32 30.15
C PRO A 7 -25.12 31.17 29.46
N PRO A 8 -24.91 31.14 28.61
CA PRO A 8 -24.97 30.09 27.84
C PRO A 8 -23.74 29.49 27.58
N HIS A 9 -23.57 28.82 27.19
CA HIS A 9 -22.50 28.23 26.99
C HIS A 9 -22.22 27.90 25.83
N ARG A 10 -21.84 27.73 25.37
CA ARG A 10 -21.40 27.55 24.34
C ARG A 10 -20.93 26.51 24.00
N GLU A 11 -20.84 25.88 23.53
CA GLU A 11 -20.41 24.94 23.13
C GLU A 11 -19.63 24.77 22.36
N HIS A 12 -19.29 24.28 21.76
CA HIS A 12 -18.54 24.19 21.04
C HIS A 12 -18.27 23.35 20.23
N GLY A 13 -18.26 23.11 19.73
CA GLY A 13 -18.19 22.31 18.84
C GLY A 13 -17.02 22.34 18.19
N ASP A 14 -16.44 22.58 18.04
CA ASP A 14 -15.37 22.73 17.48
C ASP A 14 -14.65 21.64 17.24
N SER A 15 -14.83 20.77 17.60
CA SER A 15 -14.06 19.78 17.37
C SER A 15 -13.87 19.49 16.01
N HIS A 16 -14.70 19.61 15.30
CA HIS A 16 -14.55 19.16 14.08
C HIS A 16 -13.56 19.81 13.37
N GLU A 17 -13.33 20.86 13.59
CA GLU A 17 -12.45 21.44 12.83
C GLU A 17 -11.28 20.76 12.92
N ILE A 18 -11.08 20.05 13.81
CA ILE A 18 -9.99 19.42 13.90
C ILE A 18 -9.67 18.61 12.82
N PHE A 19 -10.47 17.96 12.37
CA PHE A 19 -10.12 17.13 11.44
C PHE A 19 -9.87 17.66 10.28
N GLU A 20 -10.25 18.55 9.96
CA GLU A 20 -10.02 18.96 8.80
C GLU A 20 -8.71 19.20 8.60
N ARG A 21 -8.05 19.48 9.39
CA ARG A 21 -6.85 19.78 9.17
C ARG A 21 -6.11 18.70 8.85
N ARG A 22 -6.38 17.72 9.12
CA ARG A 22 -5.66 16.72 8.89
C ARG A 22 -5.36 16.53 7.60
N PRO A 23 -6.03 16.86 6.80
CA PRO A 23 -5.78 16.63 5.48
C PRO A 23 -4.46 17.14 5.19
N GLY A 24 -4.21 18.11 5.61
CA GLY A 24 -3.04 18.61 5.25
C GLY A 24 -1.96 17.75 5.51
N ARG A 25 -2.02 17.15 6.46
CA ARG A 25 -1.02 16.50 6.76
C ARG A 25 -0.66 15.52 5.97
N GLU A 26 -1.33 14.99 5.43
CA GLU A 26 -0.97 14.00 4.75
C GLU A 26 -0.17 14.30 3.75
N ARG A 27 -0.17 15.21 3.35
CA ARG A 27 0.53 15.53 2.39
C ARG A 27 1.76 15.32 2.75
N GLY A 28 1.95 15.35 3.71
CA GLY A 28 3.15 15.23 4.04
C GLY A 28 3.62 14.07 3.52
N GLY A 29 2.98 13.52 3.08
CA GLY A 29 3.34 12.46 2.61
C GLY A 29 4.43 12.27 2.26
N ARG A 30 4.89 12.16 2.50
CA ARG A 30 5.84 11.99 2.32
C ARG A 30 6.34 10.99 1.69
N GLY A 31 6.66 10.34 1.54
CA GLY A 31 7.22 9.29 0.85
C GLY A 31 6.74 9.19 -0.53
N PRO A 32 7.38 8.45 -1.36
CA PRO A 32 6.95 8.27 -2.71
C PRO A 32 5.63 7.54 -2.74
N ARG A 33 4.82 7.86 -3.71
CA ARG A 33 3.58 7.20 -3.85
C ARG A 33 3.86 5.89 -4.54
N VAL A 34 3.66 4.79 -3.88
CA VAL A 34 3.96 3.49 -4.41
C VAL A 34 2.85 2.95 -5.29
N PHE A 35 1.62 3.27 -4.94
CA PHE A 35 0.49 2.76 -5.70
C PHE A 35 -0.32 3.88 -6.34
N ALA A 36 -0.73 3.66 -7.58
CA ALA A 36 -1.67 4.56 -8.21
C ALA A 36 -3.05 4.28 -7.65
N PRO A 37 -4.00 5.19 -7.83
CA PRO A 37 -5.36 4.95 -7.35
C PRO A 37 -5.89 3.63 -7.90
N GLY A 38 -6.46 2.83 -7.06
CA GLY A 38 -7.00 1.55 -7.47
C GLY A 38 -6.02 0.40 -7.47
N ASP A 39 -4.73 0.69 -7.48
CA ASP A 39 -3.74 -0.37 -7.51
C ASP A 39 -3.79 -1.24 -6.27
N LEU A 40 -3.89 -0.62 -5.11
CA LEU A 40 -3.88 -1.39 -3.88
C LEU A 40 -5.10 -2.27 -3.79
N LYS A 41 -6.24 -1.75 -4.21
CA LYS A 41 -7.47 -2.53 -4.17
C LYS A 41 -7.33 -3.79 -5.03
N LEU A 42 -6.80 -3.63 -6.23
CA LEU A 42 -6.64 -4.76 -7.13
C LEU A 42 -5.60 -5.74 -6.61
N LEU A 43 -4.53 -5.22 -6.04
CA LEU A 43 -3.50 -6.09 -5.47
C LEU A 43 -4.04 -6.89 -4.30
N LEU A 44 -4.78 -6.25 -3.40
CA LEU A 44 -5.33 -6.98 -2.26
C LEU A 44 -6.28 -8.07 -2.74
N LEU A 45 -7.09 -7.77 -3.73
CA LEU A 45 -8.01 -8.77 -4.24
C LEU A 45 -7.25 -9.96 -4.81
N ALA A 46 -6.17 -9.70 -5.54
CA ALA A 46 -5.36 -10.76 -6.11
C ALA A 46 -4.71 -11.62 -5.03
N LEU A 47 -4.19 -10.98 -4.00
CA LEU A 47 -3.53 -11.74 -2.94
C LEU A 47 -4.52 -12.60 -2.17
N ILE A 48 -5.71 -12.08 -1.92
CA ILE A 48 -6.72 -12.85 -1.22
C ILE A 48 -7.21 -14.01 -2.11
N ALA A 49 -7.23 -13.80 -3.41
CA ALA A 49 -7.64 -14.85 -4.32
C ALA A 49 -6.64 -16.00 -4.33
N GLU A 50 -5.38 -15.70 -4.10
CA GLU A 50 -4.38 -16.75 -4.04
C GLU A 50 -4.52 -17.59 -2.79
N GLN A 51 -4.88 -16.97 -1.69
CA GLN A 51 -5.01 -17.67 -0.43
C GLN A 51 -5.77 -16.84 0.58
N PRO A 52 -6.80 -17.38 1.23
CA PRO A 52 -7.50 -16.61 2.26
C PRO A 52 -6.53 -16.19 3.34
N CYS A 53 -6.72 -14.99 3.85
CA CYS A 53 -5.78 -14.46 4.84
C CYS A 53 -6.39 -13.33 5.63
N HIS A 54 -5.69 -12.91 6.67
CA HIS A 54 -6.13 -11.81 7.50
C HIS A 54 -5.51 -10.52 6.99
N GLY A 55 -6.05 -9.39 7.41
CA GLY A 55 -5.52 -8.11 6.98
C GLY A 55 -4.06 -7.93 7.35
N TYR A 56 -3.67 -8.40 8.53
CA TYR A 56 -2.29 -8.28 8.94
C TYR A 56 -1.36 -9.08 8.01
N ASP A 57 -1.83 -10.25 7.54
CA ASP A 57 -1.04 -11.03 6.62
C ASP A 57 -0.82 -10.30 5.31
N LEU A 58 -1.82 -9.54 4.87
CA LEU A 58 -1.68 -8.78 3.65
C LEU A 58 -0.63 -7.69 3.79
N ILE A 59 -0.60 -7.03 4.94
CA ILE A 59 0.40 -6.01 5.18
C ILE A 59 1.79 -6.65 5.10
N ARG A 60 1.96 -7.81 5.71
CA ARG A 60 3.26 -8.47 5.69
C ARG A 60 3.63 -8.97 4.30
N GLN A 61 2.66 -9.46 3.55
CA GLN A 61 2.95 -9.91 2.20
C GLN A 61 3.38 -8.76 1.32
N ILE A 62 2.72 -7.62 1.44
CA ILE A 62 3.11 -6.47 0.63
C ILE A 62 4.48 -5.97 1.06
N GLU A 63 4.72 -5.93 2.36
CA GLU A 63 6.02 -5.52 2.84
C GLU A 63 7.10 -6.44 2.26
N SER A 64 6.84 -7.72 2.19
CA SER A 64 7.77 -8.66 1.63
C SER A 64 7.98 -8.44 0.14
N MET A 65 6.94 -8.04 -0.57
CA MET A 65 7.08 -7.76 -2.00
C MET A 65 8.01 -6.60 -2.27
N PHE A 66 8.20 -5.72 -1.28
CA PHE A 66 9.12 -4.59 -1.43
C PHE A 66 10.42 -4.82 -0.66
N ASP A 67 10.68 -6.06 -0.27
CA ASP A 67 11.89 -6.42 0.46
C ASP A 67 12.07 -5.59 1.73
N GLY A 68 10.99 -5.23 2.36
CA GLY A 68 11.02 -4.47 3.60
C GLY A 68 11.17 -2.97 3.42
N ALA A 69 11.35 -2.50 2.21
CA ALA A 69 11.54 -1.06 1.99
C ALA A 69 10.25 -0.27 2.05
N TYR A 70 9.13 -0.91 2.05
CA TYR A 70 7.85 -0.23 2.14
C TYR A 70 6.86 -1.14 2.84
N SER A 71 6.01 -0.57 3.66
CA SER A 71 4.97 -1.32 4.32
C SER A 71 3.71 -0.46 4.33
N PRO A 72 2.58 -0.99 3.84
CA PRO A 72 1.37 -0.20 3.85
C PRO A 72 0.85 -0.08 5.26
N SER A 73 0.21 1.03 5.55
CA SER A 73 -0.31 1.24 6.88
C SER A 73 -1.66 0.57 7.07
N PRO A 74 -2.00 0.19 8.29
CA PRO A 74 -3.34 -0.34 8.53
C PRO A 74 -4.42 0.66 8.14
N GLY A 75 -4.14 1.95 8.26
CA GLY A 75 -5.10 2.98 7.90
C GLY A 75 -5.44 3.00 6.42
N VAL A 76 -4.63 2.36 5.60
CA VAL A 76 -4.92 2.26 4.18
C VAL A 76 -5.47 0.87 3.86
N ILE A 77 -4.93 -0.15 4.48
CA ILE A 77 -5.33 -1.53 4.18
C ILE A 77 -6.75 -1.84 4.61
N TYR A 78 -7.10 -1.51 5.86
CA TYR A 78 -8.41 -1.94 6.36
C TYR A 78 -9.58 -1.23 5.69
N PRO A 79 -9.49 0.07 5.38
CA PRO A 79 -10.58 0.67 4.62
C PRO A 79 -10.72 0.09 3.22
N THR A 80 -9.62 -0.29 2.60
CA THR A 80 -9.68 -0.91 1.28
C THR A 80 -10.33 -2.28 1.36
N LEU A 81 -10.02 -3.03 2.42
CA LEU A 81 -10.68 -4.33 2.62
C LEU A 81 -12.17 -4.15 2.86
N THR A 82 -12.55 -3.13 3.62
CA THR A 82 -13.95 -2.84 3.84
C THR A 82 -14.65 -2.54 2.52
N PHE A 83 -14.00 -1.78 1.66
CA PHE A 83 -14.58 -1.47 0.36
C PHE A 83 -14.76 -2.73 -0.48
N LEU A 84 -13.76 -3.60 -0.49
CA LEU A 84 -13.86 -4.84 -1.24
C LEU A 84 -14.95 -5.75 -0.71
N GLU A 85 -15.11 -5.76 0.61
CA GLU A 85 -16.14 -6.60 1.21
C GLU A 85 -17.52 -6.03 0.89
N GLU A 86 -17.67 -4.72 0.97
CA GLU A 86 -18.95 -4.10 0.64
C GLU A 86 -19.30 -4.23 -0.83
N SER A 87 -18.29 -4.35 -1.67
CA SER A 87 -18.50 -4.58 -3.09
C SER A 87 -18.69 -6.06 -3.40
N GLU A 88 -18.67 -6.90 -2.36
CA GLU A 88 -18.87 -8.33 -2.51
C GLU A 88 -17.81 -9.03 -3.34
N MET A 89 -16.64 -8.43 -3.41
CA MET A 89 -15.50 -9.06 -4.09
C MET A 89 -14.80 -10.05 -3.16
N ILE A 90 -14.88 -9.79 -1.86
CA ILE A 90 -14.33 -10.68 -0.85
C ILE A 90 -15.35 -10.82 0.26
N GLN A 91 -15.19 -11.83 1.08
CA GLN A 91 -16.04 -11.97 2.24
C GLN A 91 -15.13 -12.22 3.42
N GLY A 92 -15.51 -11.68 4.56
CA GLY A 92 -14.73 -11.80 5.78
C GLY A 92 -15.45 -12.64 6.79
N ASP A 93 -14.75 -13.58 7.38
CA ASP A 93 -15.30 -14.42 8.42
C ASP A 93 -14.57 -14.17 9.71
N ALA A 94 -15.33 -14.00 10.77
CA ALA A 94 -14.71 -13.76 12.06
C ALA A 94 -14.02 -15.04 12.52
N GLU A 95 -12.81 -14.87 13.02
CA GLU A 95 -12.05 -16.01 13.44
C GLU A 95 -11.18 -15.60 14.62
N GLY A 96 -11.60 -15.93 15.80
CA GLY A 96 -10.78 -15.61 16.97
C GLY A 96 -10.47 -14.14 17.15
N GLY A 97 -11.45 -13.31 16.95
CA GLY A 97 -11.23 -11.87 17.10
C GLY A 97 -10.66 -11.20 15.88
N LYS A 98 -10.35 -11.95 14.83
CA LYS A 98 -9.84 -11.39 13.60
C LYS A 98 -10.76 -11.76 12.48
N LYS A 99 -10.57 -11.14 11.35
CA LYS A 99 -11.36 -11.46 10.17
C LYS A 99 -10.46 -12.09 9.15
N ARG A 100 -10.90 -13.22 8.64
CA ARG A 100 -10.17 -13.90 7.58
C ARG A 100 -10.93 -13.67 6.30
N TYR A 101 -10.26 -13.16 5.31
CA TYR A 101 -10.89 -12.79 4.05
C TYR A 101 -10.67 -13.85 2.99
N SER A 102 -11.70 -14.09 2.19
CA SER A 102 -11.58 -14.99 1.05
C SER A 102 -12.25 -14.35 -0.15
N VAL A 103 -11.83 -14.75 -1.34
CA VAL A 103 -12.35 -14.13 -2.55
C VAL A 103 -13.68 -14.77 -2.90
N THR A 104 -14.59 -13.97 -3.45
CA THR A 104 -15.88 -14.50 -3.92
C THR A 104 -15.77 -14.81 -5.41
N ASP A 105 -16.80 -15.42 -5.97
CA ASP A 105 -16.83 -15.67 -7.41
C ASP A 105 -16.80 -14.35 -8.17
N ALA A 106 -17.51 -13.36 -7.67
CA ALA A 106 -17.48 -12.03 -8.29
C ALA A 106 -16.07 -11.44 -8.26
N GLY A 107 -15.36 -11.66 -7.16
CA GLY A 107 -13.99 -11.18 -7.07
C GLY A 107 -13.08 -11.86 -8.07
N ARG A 108 -13.24 -13.18 -8.25
CA ARG A 108 -12.43 -13.89 -9.22
C ARG A 108 -12.70 -13.42 -10.63
N LEU A 109 -13.96 -13.18 -10.94
CA LEU A 109 -14.33 -12.70 -12.26
C LEU A 109 -13.73 -11.31 -12.48
N SER A 110 -13.79 -10.46 -11.48
CA SER A 110 -13.22 -9.14 -11.58
C SER A 110 -11.72 -9.19 -11.86
N LEU A 111 -11.03 -10.13 -11.23
CA LEU A 111 -9.60 -10.28 -11.46
C LEU A 111 -9.32 -10.72 -12.89
N GLN A 112 -10.14 -11.61 -13.44
CA GLN A 112 -9.96 -12.02 -14.80
C GLN A 112 -10.17 -10.85 -15.76
N GLU A 113 -11.17 -10.04 -15.49
CA GLU A 113 -11.46 -8.91 -16.35
C GLU A 113 -10.39 -7.84 -16.24
N GLN A 114 -9.68 -7.79 -15.14
CA GLN A 114 -8.66 -6.78 -14.93
C GLN A 114 -7.25 -7.35 -14.94
N ALA A 115 -7.07 -8.44 -15.64
CA ALA A 115 -5.77 -9.10 -15.67
C ALA A 115 -4.66 -8.18 -16.17
N ILE A 116 -4.95 -7.39 -17.20
CA ILE A 116 -3.95 -6.48 -17.73
C ILE A 116 -3.63 -5.38 -16.73
N ALA A 117 -4.66 -4.87 -16.06
CA ALA A 117 -4.44 -3.84 -15.05
C ALA A 117 -3.60 -4.40 -13.91
N LEU A 118 -3.84 -5.65 -13.54
CA LEU A 118 -3.07 -6.27 -12.48
C LEU A 118 -1.61 -6.43 -12.89
N ASP A 119 -1.35 -6.77 -14.14
CA ASP A 119 0.02 -6.84 -14.61
C ASP A 119 0.68 -5.48 -14.49
N GLY A 120 -0.05 -4.43 -14.78
CA GLY A 120 0.47 -3.08 -14.63
C GLY A 120 0.81 -2.75 -13.19
N VAL A 121 -0.01 -3.22 -12.24
CA VAL A 121 0.26 -3.01 -10.83
C VAL A 121 1.57 -3.71 -10.46
N ARG A 122 1.75 -4.95 -10.91
CA ARG A 122 2.95 -5.68 -10.56
C ARG A 122 4.20 -5.02 -11.15
N MET A 123 4.08 -4.45 -12.35
CA MET A 123 5.21 -3.76 -12.93
C MET A 123 5.53 -2.49 -12.16
N ARG A 124 4.52 -1.76 -11.70
CA ARG A 124 4.78 -0.56 -10.92
C ARG A 124 5.41 -0.89 -9.58
N ILE A 125 5.10 -2.07 -9.02
CA ILE A 125 5.74 -2.50 -7.81
C ILE A 125 7.22 -2.71 -8.06
N GLU A 126 7.57 -3.37 -9.16
CA GLU A 126 8.97 -3.60 -9.45
C GLU A 126 9.74 -2.31 -9.66
N VAL A 127 9.13 -1.34 -10.33
CA VAL A 127 9.76 -0.06 -10.53
C VAL A 127 9.93 0.67 -9.21
N SER A 128 8.88 0.68 -8.38
CA SER A 128 8.94 1.35 -7.10
C SER A 128 9.96 0.69 -6.19
N LYS A 129 10.06 -0.63 -6.25
CA LYS A 129 11.00 -1.34 -5.42
C LYS A 129 12.43 -0.90 -5.73
N ARG A 130 12.75 -0.76 -7.00
CA ARG A 130 14.08 -0.30 -7.36
C ARG A 130 14.33 1.11 -6.91
N SER A 131 13.33 1.97 -7.05
CA SER A 131 13.46 3.35 -6.64
C SER A 131 13.68 3.46 -5.14
N LEU A 132 12.94 2.69 -4.37
CA LEU A 132 13.08 2.74 -2.93
C LEU A 132 14.46 2.25 -2.49
N ARG A 133 14.95 1.21 -3.12
CA ARG A 133 16.27 0.73 -2.77
C ARG A 133 17.34 1.75 -3.10
N GLY A 134 17.20 2.43 -4.22
CA GLY A 134 18.14 3.45 -4.58
C GLY A 134 18.16 4.58 -3.58
N HIS A 135 16.99 4.94 -3.07
CA HIS A 135 16.93 6.03 -2.12
C HIS A 135 17.56 5.66 -0.79
N ASP A 136 17.52 4.41 -0.44
CA ASP A 136 18.06 3.98 0.84
C ASP A 136 19.56 3.84 0.86
N ARG A 137 20.21 3.92 -0.26
CA ARG A 137 21.62 3.72 -0.30
C ARG A 137 22.40 4.99 -0.08
N PRO A 138 23.45 4.95 0.72
CA PRO A 138 24.32 6.09 0.83
C PRO A 138 24.94 6.40 -0.51
N ALA A 139 25.34 7.63 -0.72
CA ALA A 139 25.84 8.04 -1.99
C ALA A 139 27.08 7.26 -2.41
N GLU A 140 27.99 7.06 -1.50
CA GLU A 140 29.20 6.36 -1.88
C GLU A 140 28.94 4.91 -2.21
N ILE A 141 28.02 4.27 -1.55
CA ILE A 141 27.70 2.92 -1.86
C ILE A 141 27.04 2.85 -3.21
N HIS A 142 26.18 3.81 -3.48
CA HIS A 142 25.52 3.84 -4.76
C HIS A 142 26.53 3.98 -5.87
N GLU A 143 27.50 4.82 -5.69
CA GLU A 143 28.50 4.99 -6.69
C GLU A 143 29.35 3.74 -6.85
N ALA A 144 29.68 3.09 -5.78
CA ALA A 144 30.44 1.88 -5.85
C ALA A 144 29.69 0.79 -6.62
N VAL A 145 28.41 0.68 -6.40
CA VAL A 145 27.63 -0.28 -7.09
C VAL A 145 27.59 0.05 -8.58
N HIS A 146 27.46 1.31 -8.90
CA HIS A 146 27.41 1.72 -10.28
C HIS A 146 28.73 1.36 -10.96
N ASN A 147 29.85 1.64 -10.33
CA ASN A 147 31.14 1.33 -10.90
C ASN A 147 31.32 -0.15 -11.07
N LEU A 148 30.86 -0.92 -10.13
CA LEU A 148 30.99 -2.34 -10.23
C LEU A 148 30.18 -2.85 -11.41
N ARG A 149 29.00 -2.31 -11.61
CA ARG A 149 28.19 -2.74 -12.69
C ARG A 149 28.89 -2.44 -14.01
N HIS A 150 29.52 -1.28 -14.12
CA HIS A 150 30.24 -0.96 -15.31
C HIS A 150 31.37 -1.94 -15.51
N ALA A 151 32.07 -2.30 -14.49
CA ALA A 151 33.16 -3.22 -14.63
C ALA A 151 32.71 -4.61 -15.08
N LEU A 152 31.60 -5.00 -14.57
CA LEU A 152 31.12 -6.30 -14.93
C LEU A 152 30.53 -6.42 -16.30
N GLU A 153 30.17 -5.34 -16.80
CA GLU A 153 29.55 -5.41 -18.04
C GLU A 153 30.35 -5.73 -19.01
N PRO A 154 30.59 -6.44 -19.56
CA PRO A 154 31.37 -6.76 -20.44
C PRO A 154 30.76 -7.00 -21.41
N GLY A 155 30.69 -7.10 -21.33
CA GLY A 155 30.21 -7.37 -21.79
C GLY A 155 29.88 -7.92 -22.24
N PRO A 156 29.98 -8.34 -22.81
CA PRO A 156 29.49 -9.02 -23.24
C PRO A 156 29.50 -9.76 -23.19
N SER A 157 29.58 -10.08 -23.05
CA SER A 157 29.50 -10.55 -22.74
C SER A 157 29.49 -11.13 -22.43
N ASP A 158 29.89 -11.43 -22.48
CA ASP A 158 30.00 -11.67 -21.99
C ASP A 158 29.87 -12.15 -21.83
N ALA A 159 30.28 -12.45 -22.17
CA ALA A 159 30.24 -12.49 -21.80
C ALA A 159 30.38 -12.73 -21.54
N VAL A 160 30.86 -13.06 -21.78
CA VAL A 160 31.18 -12.77 -21.44
C VAL A 160 31.60 -12.68 -21.21
N LEU A 161 32.21 -13.05 -21.25
CA LEU A 161 32.66 -12.57 -21.09
C LEU A 161 33.07 -12.38 -21.19
N TYR A 162 33.40 -12.63 -21.21
CA TYR A 162 33.79 -12.11 -21.29
C TYR A 162 34.49 -12.34 -21.23
N PRO A 163 35.20 -12.50 -21.34
CA PRO A 163 35.80 -12.61 -21.11
C PRO A 163 36.14 -12.34 -20.82
#